data_6edcbc1b346bd3efcce7c2adbfdb2d09
#
_entry.id   6edcbc1b346bd3efcce7c2adbfdb2d09
#
_cell.length_a   1.000
_cell.length_b   1.000
_cell.length_c   1.000
_cell.angle_alpha   90.00
_cell.angle_beta   90.00
_cell.angle_gamma   90.00
#
_symmetry.space_group_name_H-M   'P 1'
#
loop_
_entity.id
_entity.type
_entity.pdbx_description
1 polymer ?
#
loop_
_entity_poly.entity_id
_entity_poly.type
_entity_poly.pdbx_seq_one_letter_code
_entity_poly.pdbx_strand_id
1 'polypeptide(L)' 'MLIQTRAQLAAMVHATYRDNLTKGSDAWRAHQAAKRALDEFDLAHPGVVVELYEQFEEYQQAKGGGR' A
#
# COMPACT_ATOMS: atom_id res chain seq x y z
N MET A 1 6.54 3.64 -13.53
CA MET A 1 5.71 2.43 -13.60
C MET A 1 4.64 2.43 -12.54
N LEU A 2 3.48 1.87 -12.87
CA LEU A 2 2.32 1.92 -11.97
C LEU A 2 2.53 1.16 -10.67
N ILE A 3 3.19 0.01 -10.72
CA ILE A 3 3.47 -0.78 -9.51
C ILE A 3 4.37 0.00 -8.55
N GLN A 4 5.39 0.67 -9.06
CA GLN A 4 6.28 1.49 -8.24
C GLN A 4 5.54 2.69 -7.64
N THR A 5 4.67 3.32 -8.41
CA THR A 5 3.86 4.42 -7.92
C THR A 5 2.96 3.97 -6.78
N ARG A 6 2.30 2.83 -6.93
CA ARG A 6 1.47 2.28 -5.87
C ARG A 6 2.28 1.92 -4.63
N ALA A 7 3.47 1.36 -4.82
CA ALA A 7 4.36 1.03 -3.71
C ALA A 7 4.75 2.29 -2.92
N GLN A 8 5.01 3.39 -3.60
CA GLN A 8 5.31 4.67 -2.94
C GLN A 8 4.11 5.18 -2.15
N LEU A 9 2.91 5.09 -2.72
CA LEU A 9 1.68 5.49 -2.02
C LEU A 9 1.42 4.63 -0.80
N ALA A 10 1.60 3.31 -0.93
CA ALA A 10 1.45 2.38 0.19
C ALA A 10 2.47 2.66 1.30
N ALA A 11 3.70 3.00 0.92
CA ALA A 11 4.73 3.37 1.89
C ALA A 11 4.36 4.64 2.64
N MET A 12 3.76 5.63 1.95
CA MET A 12 3.28 6.84 2.60
C MET A 12 2.16 6.56 3.60
N VAL A 13 1.22 5.69 3.21
CA VAL A 13 0.13 5.27 4.12
C VAL A 13 0.72 4.62 5.37
N HIS A 14 1.68 3.73 5.20
CA HIS A 14 2.32 3.05 6.31
C HIS A 14 3.07 4.03 7.24
N ALA A 15 3.84 4.95 6.64
CA ALA A 15 4.60 5.94 7.39
C ALA A 15 3.67 6.87 8.18
N THR A 16 2.59 7.34 7.56
CA THR A 16 1.64 8.23 8.24
C THR A 16 0.85 7.49 9.32
N TYR A 17 0.58 6.20 9.13
CA TYR A 17 -0.02 5.38 10.17
C TYR A 17 0.85 5.32 11.42
N ARG A 18 2.15 5.08 11.24
CA ARG A 18 3.10 5.06 12.35
C ARG A 18 3.17 6.41 13.06
N ASP A 19 3.19 7.52 12.30
CA ASP A 19 3.18 8.86 12.85
C ASP A 19 1.90 9.12 13.64
N ASN A 20 0.77 8.63 13.16
CA ASN A 20 -0.51 8.79 13.84
C ASN A 20 -0.52 8.17 15.24
N LEU A 21 0.20 7.08 15.43
CA LEU A 21 0.30 6.41 16.73
C LEU A 21 1.07 7.24 17.76
N THR A 22 1.91 8.17 17.30
CA THR A 22 2.81 8.92 18.19
C THR A 22 2.60 10.43 18.21
N LYS A 23 2.06 11.02 17.14
CA LYS A 23 2.04 12.48 16.96
C LYS A 23 0.66 13.13 17.00
N GLY A 24 -0.42 12.37 17.00
CA GLY A 24 -1.76 12.91 17.23
C GLY A 24 -2.49 13.36 15.96
N SER A 25 -3.33 14.41 16.07
CA SER A 25 -4.36 14.74 15.08
C SER A 25 -3.82 15.19 13.72
N ASP A 26 -2.69 15.88 13.68
CA ASP A 26 -2.13 16.31 12.39
C ASP A 26 -1.62 15.12 11.59
N ALA A 27 -1.01 14.15 12.28
CA ALA A 27 -0.58 12.91 11.64
C ALA A 27 -1.78 12.09 11.17
N TRP A 28 -2.88 12.14 11.91
CA TRP A 28 -4.13 11.46 11.49
C TRP A 28 -4.66 12.03 10.17
N ARG A 29 -4.64 13.36 10.02
CA ARG A 29 -5.07 14.00 8.78
C ARG A 29 -4.18 13.61 7.61
N ALA A 30 -2.87 13.59 7.83
CA ALA A 30 -1.91 13.15 6.81
C ALA A 30 -2.15 11.69 6.41
N HIS A 31 -2.46 10.85 7.40
CA HIS A 31 -2.76 9.44 7.14
C HIS A 31 -4.04 9.29 6.31
N GLN A 32 -5.09 10.03 6.62
CA GLN A 32 -6.33 9.98 5.84
C GLN A 32 -6.11 10.45 4.41
N ALA A 33 -5.31 11.50 4.21
CA ALA A 33 -4.97 11.99 2.88
C ALA A 33 -4.20 10.95 2.08
N ALA A 34 -3.23 10.28 2.71
CA ALA A 34 -2.44 9.23 2.05
C ALA A 34 -3.32 8.03 1.68
N LYS A 35 -4.21 7.62 2.57
CA LYS A 35 -5.15 6.52 2.28
C LYS A 35 -6.07 6.87 1.11
N ARG A 36 -6.57 8.11 1.08
CA ARG A 36 -7.43 8.55 -0.01
C ARG A 36 -6.69 8.53 -1.33
N ALA A 37 -5.45 9.00 -1.36
CA ALA A 37 -4.63 8.98 -2.57
C ALA A 37 -4.42 7.55 -3.08
N LEU A 38 -4.15 6.61 -2.18
CA LEU A 38 -3.99 5.21 -2.54
C LEU A 38 -5.30 4.61 -3.06
N ASP A 39 -6.42 4.91 -2.41
CA ASP A 39 -7.73 4.43 -2.83
C ASP A 39 -8.10 4.95 -4.22
N GLU A 40 -7.85 6.23 -4.49
CA GLU A 40 -8.09 6.82 -5.80
C GLU A 40 -7.23 6.17 -6.87
N PHE A 41 -5.97 5.91 -6.56
CA PHE A 41 -5.07 5.21 -7.47
C PHE A 41 -5.60 3.81 -7.79
N ASP A 42 -6.02 3.06 -6.77
CA ASP A 42 -6.51 1.70 -6.97
C ASP A 42 -7.80 1.67 -7.79
N LEU A 43 -8.68 2.66 -7.61
CA LEU A 43 -9.89 2.78 -8.42
C LEU A 43 -9.57 3.10 -9.88
N ALA A 44 -8.55 3.92 -10.11
CA ALA A 44 -8.13 4.29 -11.46
C ALA A 44 -7.35 3.17 -12.16
N HIS A 45 -6.71 2.29 -11.40
CA HIS A 45 -5.83 1.24 -11.92
C HIS A 45 -6.09 -0.12 -11.27
N PRO A 46 -7.29 -0.68 -11.44
CA PRO A 46 -7.64 -1.96 -10.77
C PRO A 46 -6.74 -3.12 -11.19
N GLY A 47 -6.22 -3.10 -12.43
CA GLY A 47 -5.32 -4.15 -12.89
C GLY A 47 -4.01 -4.24 -12.11
N VAL A 48 -3.53 -3.13 -11.58
CA VAL A 48 -2.30 -3.10 -10.76
C VAL A 48 -2.50 -3.88 -9.47
N VAL A 49 -3.67 -3.75 -8.85
CA VAL A 49 -3.98 -4.49 -7.61
C VAL A 49 -4.00 -5.99 -7.89
N VAL A 50 -4.64 -6.41 -8.98
CA VAL A 50 -4.70 -7.82 -9.38
C VAL A 50 -3.29 -8.37 -9.61
N GLU A 51 -2.46 -7.62 -10.34
CA GLU A 51 -1.08 -8.03 -10.62
C GLU A 51 -0.26 -8.20 -9.35
N LEU A 52 -0.41 -7.29 -8.38
CA LEU A 52 0.27 -7.38 -7.11
C LEU A 52 -0.18 -8.59 -6.30
N TYR A 53 -1.46 -8.92 -6.34
CA TYR A 53 -1.98 -10.13 -5.68
C TYR A 53 -1.36 -11.39 -6.29
N GLU A 54 -1.28 -11.46 -7.61
CA GLU A 54 -0.67 -12.60 -8.30
C GLU A 54 0.79 -12.75 -7.90
N GLN A 55 1.56 -11.66 -7.88
CA GLN A 55 2.95 -11.68 -7.45
C GLN A 55 3.09 -12.11 -6.00
N PHE A 56 2.21 -11.65 -5.14
CA PHE A 56 2.21 -12.02 -3.73
C PHE A 56 1.94 -13.52 -3.55
N GLU A 57 0.97 -14.06 -4.28
CA GLU A 57 0.67 -15.50 -4.23
C GLU A 57 1.86 -16.33 -4.68
N GLU A 58 2.50 -15.94 -5.78
CA GLU A 58 3.70 -16.62 -6.25
C GLU A 58 4.80 -16.60 -5.20
N TYR A 59 5.00 -15.45 -4.56
CA TYR A 59 6.00 -15.32 -3.49
C TYR A 59 5.67 -16.22 -2.32
N GLN A 60 4.43 -16.27 -1.90
CA GLN A 60 4.00 -17.13 -0.79
C GLN A 60 4.15 -18.60 -1.11
N GLN A 61 3.82 -19.02 -2.32
CA GLN A 61 3.99 -20.40 -2.76
C GLN A 61 5.47 -20.79 -2.77
N ALA A 62 6.32 -19.95 -3.31
CA ALA A 62 7.76 -20.21 -3.35
C ALA A 62 8.34 -20.32 -1.93
N LYS A 63 7.91 -19.43 -1.04
CA LYS A 63 8.39 -19.42 0.34
C LYS A 63 7.85 -20.61 1.14
N GLY A 64 6.57 -20.95 0.96
CA GLY A 64 5.93 -22.06 1.63
C GLY A 64 6.37 -23.40 1.11
N GLY A 65 6.60 -23.51 -0.21
CA GLY A 65 7.05 -24.74 -0.84
C GLY A 65 8.45 -25.17 -0.46
N GLY A 66 9.22 -24.28 0.15
CA GLY A 66 10.57 -24.59 0.61
C GLY A 66 10.66 -25.32 1.92
N ARG A 67 9.55 -25.71 2.48
CA ARG A 67 9.55 -26.46 3.73
C ARG A 67 9.84 -27.93 3.53
#